data_bef5ce11b5ab4f6d230bed5209c24a08
#
_entry.id   bef5ce11b5ab4f6d230bed5209c24a08
#
_cell.length_a   1.000
_cell.length_b   1.000
_cell.length_c   1.000
_cell.angle_alpha   90.00
_cell.angle_beta   90.00
_cell.angle_gamma   90.00
#
_symmetry.space_group_name_H-M   'P 1'
#
loop_
_entity.id
_entity.type
_entity.pdbx_description
1 polymer ?
#
loop_
_entity_poly.entity_id
_entity_poly.type
_entity_poly.pdbx_seq_one_letter_code
_entity_poly.pdbx_strand_id
1 'polypeptide(L)'
;HWQALAQKHDCALLSPTYEQPGKADCQMWCDPRNGSYKTFLKSLHDLGKMSGHTELSKVPWALWGHSGGGHWVGGMTMLYPNRVIACWLRSGVPMLEANPERPQIKPHDLPADVLKVPIMCNPGTKEGVTEKKGRFARVWPSNETFFKKVRGAGGLVGVSIDPLSSHECGNSRYMAIPWIDTCLFDRLSKI
;
A
#
# COMPACT_ATOMS: atom_id res chain seq x y z
N HIS A 1 0.18 18.05 6.72
CA HIS A 1 -0.95 17.27 6.17
C HIS A 1 -1.05 15.87 6.82
N TRP A 2 -0.07 14.96 6.63
CA TRP A 2 -0.10 13.63 7.26
C TRP A 2 -0.04 13.68 8.79
N GLN A 3 0.77 14.58 9.35
CA GLN A 3 0.85 14.81 10.80
C GLN A 3 -0.49 15.27 11.38
N ALA A 4 -1.18 16.19 10.69
CA ALA A 4 -2.49 16.65 11.14
C ALA A 4 -3.55 15.54 11.11
N LEU A 5 -3.49 14.66 10.10
CA LEU A 5 -4.36 13.47 10.05
C LEU A 5 -4.07 12.52 11.23
N ALA A 6 -2.79 12.25 11.49
CA ALA A 6 -2.38 11.40 12.61
C ALA A 6 -2.84 11.97 13.96
N GLN A 7 -2.64 13.26 14.19
CA GLN A 7 -3.11 13.95 15.40
C GLN A 7 -4.64 13.90 15.55
N LYS A 8 -5.38 14.08 14.45
CA LYS A 8 -6.85 14.05 14.47
C LYS A 8 -7.41 12.72 14.96
N HIS A 9 -6.74 11.62 14.67
CA HIS A 9 -7.19 10.26 15.00
C HIS A 9 -6.36 9.60 16.11
N ASP A 10 -5.53 10.35 16.82
CA ASP A 10 -4.64 9.82 17.86
C ASP A 10 -3.78 8.65 17.35
N CYS A 11 -3.21 8.81 16.16
CA CYS A 11 -2.41 7.81 15.48
C CYS A 11 -0.93 8.14 15.49
N ALA A 12 -0.09 7.13 15.61
CA ALA A 12 1.33 7.26 15.30
C ALA A 12 1.54 7.36 13.78
N LEU A 13 2.43 8.28 13.35
CA LEU A 13 2.85 8.40 11.96
C LEU A 13 4.23 7.77 11.80
N LEU A 14 4.34 6.73 10.97
CA LEU A 14 5.57 6.01 10.73
C LEU A 14 5.91 5.98 9.23
N SER A 15 7.17 6.29 8.90
CA SER A 15 7.71 6.18 7.55
C SER A 15 9.00 5.35 7.58
N PRO A 16 8.91 4.02 7.41
CA PRO A 16 10.09 3.17 7.45
C PRO A 16 10.93 3.31 6.18
N THR A 17 12.24 3.32 6.35
CA THR A 17 13.22 3.18 5.26
C THR A 17 13.85 1.81 5.35
N TYR A 18 13.77 1.03 4.26
CA TYR A 18 14.42 -0.28 4.18
C TYR A 18 15.73 -0.16 3.41
N GLU A 19 16.82 -0.52 4.08
CA GLU A 19 18.12 -0.64 3.44
C GLU A 19 18.36 -2.09 3.03
N GLN A 20 18.90 -2.27 1.83
CA GLN A 20 19.34 -3.58 1.35
C GLN A 20 20.81 -3.53 1.01
N PRO A 21 21.61 -4.51 1.42
CA PRO A 21 23.02 -4.57 1.05
C PRO A 21 23.20 -4.83 -0.44
N GLY A 22 24.15 -4.15 -1.06
CA GLY A 22 24.54 -4.34 -2.44
C GLY A 22 23.58 -3.74 -3.48
N LYS A 23 23.61 -4.29 -4.69
CA LYS A 23 22.71 -3.90 -5.81
C LYS A 23 21.35 -4.60 -5.72
N ALA A 24 20.71 -4.53 -4.57
CA ALA A 24 19.43 -5.19 -4.40
C ALA A 24 18.38 -4.56 -5.32
N ASP A 25 17.68 -5.38 -6.08
CA ASP A 25 16.50 -4.98 -6.83
C ASP A 25 15.43 -4.50 -5.82
N CYS A 26 14.82 -3.35 -6.07
CA CYS A 26 13.72 -2.83 -5.23
C CYS A 26 12.61 -3.87 -5.03
N GLN A 27 12.48 -4.82 -5.95
CA GLN A 27 11.54 -5.91 -5.87
C GLN A 27 11.82 -6.90 -4.73
N MET A 28 13.03 -6.91 -4.19
CA MET A 28 13.35 -7.76 -3.04
C MET A 28 12.75 -7.21 -1.74
N TRP A 29 12.93 -5.92 -1.46
CA TRP A 29 12.40 -5.31 -0.23
C TRP A 29 10.90 -4.99 -0.33
N CYS A 30 10.39 -4.70 -1.53
CA CYS A 30 9.00 -4.34 -1.75
C CYS A 30 8.03 -5.54 -1.73
N ASP A 31 8.55 -6.75 -1.77
CA ASP A 31 7.79 -7.93 -1.36
C ASP A 31 8.02 -8.16 0.14
N PRO A 32 7.02 -7.89 1.00
CA PRO A 32 7.21 -8.01 2.44
C PRO A 32 7.62 -9.43 2.87
N ARG A 33 7.27 -10.46 2.10
CA ARG A 33 7.60 -11.87 2.38
C ARG A 33 9.10 -12.15 2.36
N ASN A 34 9.90 -11.29 1.73
CA ASN A 34 11.37 -11.36 1.72
C ASN A 34 12.03 -10.86 3.02
N GLY A 35 11.26 -10.68 4.08
CA GLY A 35 11.76 -10.39 5.43
C GLY A 35 11.42 -8.99 5.94
N SER A 36 11.13 -8.03 5.08
CA SER A 36 10.84 -6.65 5.50
C SER A 36 9.60 -6.54 6.41
N TYR A 37 8.63 -7.45 6.29
CA TYR A 37 7.51 -7.51 7.24
C TYR A 37 7.97 -7.78 8.68
N LYS A 38 8.95 -8.67 8.88
CA LYS A 38 9.48 -8.98 10.23
C LYS A 38 10.17 -7.77 10.83
N THR A 39 10.97 -7.08 10.01
CA THR A 39 11.63 -5.82 10.41
C THR A 39 10.61 -4.77 10.81
N PHE A 40 9.54 -4.61 10.03
CA PHE A 40 8.46 -3.67 10.35
C PHE A 40 7.77 -4.01 11.67
N LEU A 41 7.38 -5.26 11.89
CA LEU A 41 6.73 -5.68 13.14
C LEU A 41 7.66 -5.50 14.34
N LYS A 42 8.95 -5.81 14.18
CA LYS A 42 9.95 -5.55 15.22
C LYS A 42 10.09 -4.06 15.51
N SER A 43 10.11 -3.22 14.49
CA SER A 43 10.19 -1.76 14.66
C SER A 43 9.00 -1.21 15.45
N LEU A 44 7.77 -1.69 15.17
CA LEU A 44 6.59 -1.30 15.94
C LEU A 44 6.73 -1.67 17.42
N HIS A 45 7.24 -2.87 17.69
CA HIS A 45 7.48 -3.32 19.06
C HIS A 45 8.54 -2.48 19.79
N ASP A 46 9.67 -2.24 19.12
CA ASP A 46 10.79 -1.49 19.72
C ASP A 46 10.41 -0.02 19.94
N LEU A 47 9.78 0.61 18.94
CA LEU A 47 9.26 1.98 19.04
C LEU A 47 8.21 2.11 20.15
N GLY A 48 7.34 1.11 20.27
CA GLY A 48 6.36 1.06 21.37
C GLY A 48 7.02 1.06 22.75
N LYS A 49 8.07 0.27 22.91
CA LYS A 49 8.85 0.26 24.16
C LYS A 49 9.56 1.59 24.42
N MET A 50 10.19 2.16 23.38
CA MET A 50 10.95 3.40 23.51
C MET A 50 10.07 4.62 23.82
N SER A 51 8.85 4.65 23.27
CA SER A 51 7.90 5.76 23.42
C SER A 51 6.95 5.61 24.62
N GLY A 52 6.91 4.43 25.27
CA GLY A 52 5.92 4.11 26.29
C GLY A 52 4.56 3.68 25.73
N HIS A 53 4.44 3.56 24.39
CA HIS A 53 3.22 3.16 23.67
C HIS A 53 3.29 1.71 23.21
N THR A 54 3.29 0.78 24.16
CA THR A 54 3.46 -0.67 23.87
C THR A 54 2.36 -1.26 23.01
N GLU A 55 1.21 -0.59 22.92
CA GLU A 55 0.09 -0.90 22.02
C GLU A 55 0.45 -0.81 20.55
N LEU A 56 1.49 -0.06 20.14
CA LEU A 56 1.93 0.06 18.75
C LEU A 56 2.17 -1.30 18.06
N SER A 57 2.58 -2.30 18.83
CA SER A 57 2.75 -3.66 18.32
C SER A 57 1.44 -4.34 17.87
N LYS A 58 0.28 -3.83 18.30
CA LYS A 58 -1.04 -4.44 18.12
C LYS A 58 -2.04 -3.56 17.36
N VAL A 59 -1.81 -2.25 17.28
CA VAL A 59 -2.73 -1.30 16.61
C VAL A 59 -2.94 -1.64 15.14
N PRO A 60 -4.10 -1.30 14.58
CA PRO A 60 -4.36 -1.41 13.15
C PRO A 60 -3.59 -0.34 12.35
N TRP A 61 -3.56 -0.53 11.02
CA TRP A 61 -2.76 0.30 10.11
C TRP A 61 -3.61 0.95 9.04
N ALA A 62 -3.40 2.24 8.79
CA ALA A 62 -3.74 2.89 7.54
C ALA A 62 -2.46 3.02 6.69
N LEU A 63 -2.46 2.47 5.50
CA LEU A 63 -1.26 2.29 4.70
C LEU A 63 -1.29 3.17 3.45
N TRP A 64 -0.19 3.87 3.19
CA TRP A 64 0.06 4.59 1.95
C TRP A 64 1.44 4.23 1.42
N GLY A 65 1.55 3.91 0.12
CA GLY A 65 2.82 3.58 -0.49
C GLY A 65 2.89 3.98 -1.96
N HIS A 66 4.07 4.43 -2.40
CA HIS A 66 4.35 4.79 -3.79
C HIS A 66 5.31 3.78 -4.43
N SER A 67 5.05 3.36 -5.67
CA SER A 67 5.91 2.48 -6.47
C SER A 67 6.23 1.17 -5.72
N GLY A 68 7.49 0.89 -5.41
CA GLY A 68 7.88 -0.24 -4.55
C GLY A 68 7.20 -0.21 -3.18
N GLY A 69 6.98 0.98 -2.61
CA GLY A 69 6.18 1.16 -1.39
C GLY A 69 4.71 0.76 -1.57
N GLY A 70 4.14 1.00 -2.77
CA GLY A 70 2.80 0.53 -3.12
C GLY A 70 2.72 -1.00 -3.17
N HIS A 71 3.71 -1.65 -3.77
CA HIS A 71 3.83 -3.11 -3.72
C HIS A 71 3.93 -3.61 -2.27
N TRP A 72 4.74 -2.95 -1.45
CA TRP A 72 4.96 -3.34 -0.06
C TRP A 72 3.70 -3.21 0.79
N VAL A 73 3.02 -2.04 0.78
CA VAL A 73 1.80 -1.86 1.58
C VAL A 73 0.65 -2.74 1.09
N GLY A 74 0.56 -2.97 -0.22
CA GLY A 74 -0.39 -3.93 -0.78
C GLY A 74 -0.08 -5.36 -0.34
N GLY A 75 1.20 -5.77 -0.39
CA GLY A 75 1.65 -7.08 0.13
C GLY A 75 1.38 -7.26 1.62
N MET A 76 1.60 -6.21 2.44
CA MET A 76 1.23 -6.20 3.86
C MET A 76 -0.28 -6.36 4.06
N THR A 77 -1.09 -5.75 3.18
CA THR A 77 -2.55 -5.92 3.20
C THR A 77 -2.95 -7.37 2.91
N MET A 78 -2.26 -8.06 1.99
CA MET A 78 -2.51 -9.49 1.72
C MET A 78 -2.12 -10.37 2.91
N LEU A 79 -1.02 -10.04 3.61
CA LEU A 79 -0.52 -10.83 4.74
C LEU A 79 -1.29 -10.60 6.04
N TYR A 80 -1.76 -9.38 6.28
CA TYR A 80 -2.36 -8.95 7.55
C TYR A 80 -3.66 -8.16 7.34
N PRO A 81 -4.64 -8.69 6.58
CA PRO A 81 -5.85 -7.94 6.24
C PRO A 81 -6.62 -7.46 7.47
N ASN A 82 -6.64 -8.24 8.54
CA ASN A 82 -7.34 -7.92 9.79
C ASN A 82 -6.68 -6.78 10.59
N ARG A 83 -5.48 -6.35 10.20
CA ARG A 83 -4.79 -5.20 10.77
C ARG A 83 -4.86 -3.94 9.88
N VAL A 84 -5.41 -4.05 8.67
CA VAL A 84 -5.44 -2.93 7.72
C VAL A 84 -6.81 -2.27 7.71
N ILE A 85 -6.86 -1.00 8.08
CA ILE A 85 -8.06 -0.16 8.02
C ILE A 85 -8.31 0.33 6.61
N ALA A 86 -7.23 0.77 5.93
CA ALA A 86 -7.26 1.32 4.58
C ALA A 86 -5.89 1.15 3.91
N CYS A 87 -5.88 0.95 2.58
CA CYS A 87 -4.66 0.82 1.81
C CYS A 87 -4.72 1.68 0.54
N TRP A 88 -3.78 2.64 0.42
CA TRP A 88 -3.63 3.51 -0.74
C TRP A 88 -2.39 3.13 -1.55
N LEU A 89 -2.59 2.72 -2.79
CA LEU A 89 -1.59 2.16 -3.69
C LEU A 89 -1.22 3.17 -4.78
N ARG A 90 -0.25 4.04 -4.52
CA ARG A 90 0.23 5.00 -5.51
C ARG A 90 1.22 4.32 -6.47
N SER A 91 0.84 4.19 -7.74
CA SER A 91 1.70 3.70 -8.84
C SER A 91 2.35 2.32 -8.62
N GLY A 92 1.83 1.52 -7.71
CA GLY A 92 2.33 0.16 -7.43
C GLY A 92 1.29 -0.67 -6.73
N VAL A 93 1.09 -1.91 -7.19
CA VAL A 93 0.14 -2.87 -6.63
C VAL A 93 0.82 -4.23 -6.44
N PRO A 94 0.43 -5.04 -5.45
CA PRO A 94 0.97 -6.39 -5.32
C PRO A 94 0.52 -7.25 -6.50
N MET A 95 1.38 -8.18 -6.92
CA MET A 95 1.05 -9.12 -8.00
C MET A 95 0.13 -10.21 -7.46
N LEU A 96 -1.02 -10.40 -8.11
CA LEU A 96 -1.96 -11.49 -7.84
C LEU A 96 -1.91 -12.60 -8.92
N GLU A 97 -1.06 -12.43 -9.91
CA GLU A 97 -0.81 -13.39 -10.99
C GLU A 97 0.68 -13.43 -11.31
N ALA A 98 1.16 -14.58 -11.79
CA ALA A 98 2.53 -14.71 -12.24
C ALA A 98 2.80 -13.77 -13.43
N ASN A 99 3.93 -13.08 -13.39
CA ASN A 99 4.37 -12.24 -14.50
C ASN A 99 5.64 -12.87 -15.11
N PRO A 100 5.60 -13.33 -16.37
CA PRO A 100 6.75 -13.93 -17.03
C PRO A 100 7.99 -13.01 -17.10
N GLU A 101 7.78 -11.69 -17.10
CA GLU A 101 8.87 -10.70 -17.11
C GLU A 101 9.48 -10.47 -15.72
N ARG A 102 8.85 -10.99 -14.69
CA ARG A 102 9.27 -10.88 -13.29
C ARG A 102 9.12 -12.20 -12.55
N PRO A 103 9.75 -13.28 -13.04
CA PRO A 103 9.57 -14.65 -12.50
C PRO A 103 10.03 -14.79 -11.05
N GLN A 104 10.89 -13.88 -10.58
CA GLN A 104 11.38 -13.86 -9.20
C GLN A 104 10.34 -13.37 -8.18
N ILE A 105 9.30 -12.67 -8.64
CA ILE A 105 8.23 -12.20 -7.77
C ILE A 105 7.07 -13.19 -7.82
N LYS A 106 6.86 -13.88 -6.70
CA LYS A 106 5.72 -14.79 -6.57
C LYS A 106 4.42 -13.99 -6.40
N PRO A 107 3.32 -14.38 -7.06
CA PRO A 107 2.03 -13.76 -6.81
C PRO A 107 1.61 -13.93 -5.35
N HIS A 108 0.81 -13.01 -4.87
CA HIS A 108 0.13 -13.13 -3.57
C HIS A 108 -1.18 -13.88 -3.76
N ASP A 109 -1.56 -14.66 -2.77
CA ASP A 109 -2.93 -15.13 -2.63
C ASP A 109 -3.85 -13.93 -2.34
N LEU A 110 -5.13 -14.07 -2.63
CA LEU A 110 -6.17 -13.10 -2.30
C LEU A 110 -7.07 -13.68 -1.18
N PRO A 111 -6.70 -13.53 0.10
CA PRO A 111 -7.51 -14.03 1.21
C PRO A 111 -8.87 -13.33 1.27
N ALA A 112 -9.90 -14.05 1.71
CA ALA A 112 -11.27 -13.52 1.80
C ALA A 112 -11.36 -12.25 2.69
N ASP A 113 -10.54 -12.14 3.73
CA ASP A 113 -10.54 -10.97 4.61
C ASP A 113 -9.99 -9.70 3.92
N VAL A 114 -9.15 -9.83 2.88
CA VAL A 114 -8.71 -8.68 2.06
C VAL A 114 -9.88 -8.00 1.38
N LEU A 115 -10.92 -8.75 1.00
CA LEU A 115 -12.10 -8.22 0.32
C LEU A 115 -12.87 -7.20 1.19
N LYS A 116 -12.66 -7.24 2.49
CA LYS A 116 -13.27 -6.31 3.48
C LYS A 116 -12.43 -5.05 3.70
N VAL A 117 -11.20 -4.99 3.17
CA VAL A 117 -10.30 -3.85 3.34
C VAL A 117 -10.55 -2.83 2.23
N PRO A 118 -10.82 -1.55 2.55
CA PRO A 118 -10.85 -0.50 1.54
C PRO A 118 -9.46 -0.33 0.92
N ILE A 119 -9.40 -0.48 -0.41
CA ILE A 119 -8.16 -0.34 -1.18
C ILE A 119 -8.39 0.68 -2.30
N MET A 120 -7.46 1.62 -2.47
CA MET A 120 -7.50 2.59 -3.56
C MET A 120 -6.26 2.46 -4.44
N CYS A 121 -6.46 2.13 -5.71
CA CYS A 121 -5.41 2.18 -6.74
C CYS A 121 -5.31 3.61 -7.28
N ASN A 122 -4.11 4.20 -7.23
CA ASN A 122 -3.90 5.59 -7.63
C ASN A 122 -2.75 5.73 -8.64
N PRO A 123 -2.94 5.35 -9.90
CA PRO A 123 -1.98 5.62 -10.97
C PRO A 123 -2.06 7.07 -11.44
N GLY A 124 -0.95 7.58 -12.00
CA GLY A 124 -0.95 8.83 -12.75
C GLY A 124 -1.50 8.65 -14.16
N THR A 125 -2.06 9.72 -14.75
CA THR A 125 -2.57 9.67 -16.15
C THR A 125 -1.51 9.25 -17.15
N LYS A 126 -0.25 9.68 -16.95
CA LYS A 126 0.89 9.36 -17.84
C LYS A 126 1.51 7.97 -17.60
N GLU A 127 0.95 7.19 -16.70
CA GLU A 127 1.43 5.85 -16.36
C GLU A 127 0.68 4.73 -17.09
N GLY A 128 0.36 4.93 -18.36
CA GLY A 128 -0.35 3.96 -19.19
C GLY A 128 -1.85 4.25 -19.34
N VAL A 129 -2.41 5.27 -18.69
CA VAL A 129 -3.80 5.70 -18.90
C VAL A 129 -3.90 6.47 -20.22
N THR A 130 -3.14 7.54 -20.38
CA THR A 130 -3.08 8.34 -21.62
C THR A 130 -1.84 8.02 -22.44
N GLU A 131 -0.67 7.90 -21.81
CA GLU A 131 0.59 7.60 -22.48
C GLU A 131 0.84 6.09 -22.50
N LYS A 132 0.58 5.44 -23.64
CA LYS A 132 0.66 3.98 -23.80
C LYS A 132 2.08 3.44 -24.02
N LYS A 133 3.08 4.32 -24.12
CA LYS A 133 4.48 3.97 -24.35
C LYS A 133 5.37 4.61 -23.27
N GLY A 134 6.55 4.02 -23.03
CA GLY A 134 7.53 4.52 -22.09
C GLY A 134 7.68 3.64 -20.85
N ARG A 135 8.64 4.02 -20.00
CA ARG A 135 9.09 3.23 -18.84
C ARG A 135 7.96 2.85 -17.88
N PHE A 136 7.00 3.74 -17.69
CA PHE A 136 5.94 3.57 -16.69
C PHE A 136 4.56 3.26 -17.29
N ALA A 137 4.48 3.05 -18.62
CA ALA A 137 3.22 2.73 -19.29
C ALA A 137 2.56 1.41 -18.82
N ARG A 138 3.30 0.57 -18.10
CA ARG A 138 2.80 -0.70 -17.53
C ARG A 138 2.11 -0.55 -16.18
N VAL A 139 2.18 0.62 -15.56
CA VAL A 139 1.57 0.85 -14.23
C VAL A 139 0.07 0.70 -14.30
N TRP A 140 -0.60 1.35 -15.27
CA TRP A 140 -2.05 1.23 -15.43
C TRP A 140 -2.50 -0.22 -15.70
N PRO A 141 -1.96 -0.95 -16.68
CA PRO A 141 -2.33 -2.35 -16.88
C PRO A 141 -2.21 -3.23 -15.64
N SER A 142 -1.16 -3.04 -14.84
CA SER A 142 -0.99 -3.77 -13.58
C SER A 142 -2.06 -3.40 -12.55
N ASN A 143 -2.37 -2.11 -12.42
CA ASN A 143 -3.43 -1.63 -11.53
C ASN A 143 -4.82 -2.10 -11.99
N GLU A 144 -5.07 -2.09 -13.30
CA GLU A 144 -6.32 -2.57 -13.89
C GLU A 144 -6.55 -4.06 -13.62
N THR A 145 -5.51 -4.88 -13.80
CA THR A 145 -5.56 -6.32 -13.51
C THR A 145 -5.84 -6.56 -12.02
N PHE A 146 -5.13 -5.87 -11.15
CA PHE A 146 -5.35 -5.95 -9.70
C PHE A 146 -6.78 -5.53 -9.34
N PHE A 147 -7.23 -4.37 -9.83
CA PHE A 147 -8.58 -3.86 -9.59
C PHE A 147 -9.66 -4.87 -10.05
N LYS A 148 -9.57 -5.35 -11.28
CA LYS A 148 -10.54 -6.31 -11.83
C LYS A 148 -10.61 -7.59 -11.00
N LYS A 149 -9.46 -8.11 -10.56
CA LYS A 149 -9.39 -9.35 -9.78
C LYS A 149 -10.00 -9.18 -8.39
N VAL A 150 -9.62 -8.12 -7.67
CA VAL A 150 -10.15 -7.85 -6.33
C VAL A 150 -11.64 -7.49 -6.39
N ARG A 151 -12.04 -6.64 -7.35
CA ARG A 151 -13.43 -6.22 -7.53
C ARG A 151 -14.32 -7.38 -7.96
N GLY A 152 -13.85 -8.21 -8.88
CA GLY A 152 -14.56 -9.41 -9.34
C GLY A 152 -14.80 -10.44 -8.24
N ALA A 153 -13.92 -10.47 -7.23
CA ALA A 153 -14.10 -11.27 -6.02
C ALA A 153 -15.02 -10.61 -4.97
N GLY A 154 -15.57 -9.43 -5.24
CA GLY A 154 -16.45 -8.69 -4.32
C GLY A 154 -15.70 -7.74 -3.36
N GLY A 155 -14.42 -7.48 -3.60
CA GLY A 155 -13.59 -6.65 -2.72
C GLY A 155 -13.88 -5.14 -2.80
N LEU A 156 -13.58 -4.44 -1.72
CA LEU A 156 -13.74 -2.99 -1.55
C LEU A 156 -12.57 -2.26 -2.19
N VAL A 157 -12.45 -2.31 -3.53
CA VAL A 157 -11.39 -1.65 -4.27
C VAL A 157 -11.92 -0.57 -5.20
N GLY A 158 -11.25 0.57 -5.25
CA GLY A 158 -11.53 1.69 -6.15
C GLY A 158 -10.29 2.10 -6.95
N VAL A 159 -10.51 2.98 -7.93
CA VAL A 159 -9.46 3.61 -8.73
C VAL A 159 -9.63 5.11 -8.69
N SER A 160 -8.55 5.81 -8.35
CA SER A 160 -8.45 7.26 -8.37
C SER A 160 -7.25 7.65 -9.23
N ILE A 161 -7.48 8.16 -10.42
CA ILE A 161 -6.41 8.54 -11.34
C ILE A 161 -5.93 9.95 -11.01
N ASP A 162 -4.61 10.09 -10.75
CA ASP A 162 -4.00 11.39 -10.49
C ASP A 162 -3.75 12.13 -11.81
N PRO A 163 -4.44 13.27 -12.06
CA PRO A 163 -4.37 13.95 -13.34
C PRO A 163 -2.98 14.55 -13.58
N LEU A 164 -2.55 14.55 -14.84
CA LEU A 164 -1.30 15.16 -15.33
C LEU A 164 -0.01 14.61 -14.72
N SER A 165 -0.09 13.64 -13.83
CA SER A 165 1.08 13.05 -13.16
C SER A 165 1.61 11.80 -13.87
N SER A 166 2.90 11.54 -13.66
CA SER A 166 3.61 10.33 -14.05
C SER A 166 3.99 9.51 -12.81
N HIS A 167 5.20 8.93 -12.81
CA HIS A 167 5.67 8.03 -11.74
C HIS A 167 6.33 8.80 -10.57
N GLU A 168 5.62 9.74 -10.05
CA GLU A 168 5.96 10.51 -8.85
C GLU A 168 4.83 10.46 -7.83
N CYS A 169 5.07 10.92 -6.60
CA CYS A 169 4.02 11.00 -5.58
C CYS A 169 2.88 11.95 -6.00
N GLY A 170 3.21 12.95 -6.84
CA GLY A 170 2.24 13.85 -7.46
C GLY A 170 1.31 14.53 -6.46
N ASN A 171 0.06 14.61 -6.84
CA ASN A 171 -1.03 15.16 -6.02
C ASN A 171 -1.73 14.10 -5.16
N SER A 172 -1.22 12.90 -5.13
CA SER A 172 -1.79 11.73 -4.42
C SER A 172 -2.26 12.08 -3.00
N ARG A 173 -1.48 12.86 -2.24
CA ARG A 173 -1.81 13.24 -0.86
C ARG A 173 -3.13 14.00 -0.72
N TYR A 174 -3.51 14.80 -1.72
CA TYR A 174 -4.73 15.61 -1.67
C TYR A 174 -6.01 14.76 -1.77
N MET A 175 -5.90 13.56 -2.32
CA MET A 175 -6.98 12.59 -2.39
C MET A 175 -6.85 11.51 -1.32
N ALA A 176 -5.62 11.06 -1.05
CA ALA A 176 -5.34 10.01 -0.09
C ALA A 176 -5.69 10.41 1.35
N ILE A 177 -5.35 11.65 1.75
CA ILE A 177 -5.58 12.12 3.13
C ILE A 177 -7.07 12.16 3.46
N PRO A 178 -7.96 12.83 2.70
CA PRO A 178 -9.38 12.84 3.03
C PRO A 178 -10.03 11.46 2.93
N TRP A 179 -9.57 10.60 2.00
CA TRP A 179 -10.07 9.25 1.88
C TRP A 179 -9.66 8.37 3.07
N ILE A 180 -8.39 8.43 3.49
CA ILE A 180 -7.90 7.71 4.69
C ILE A 180 -8.58 8.27 5.95
N ASP A 181 -8.79 9.58 6.04
CA ASP A 181 -9.53 10.23 7.13
C ASP A 181 -10.92 9.60 7.31
N THR A 182 -11.67 9.48 6.21
CA THR A 182 -12.99 8.82 6.22
C THR A 182 -12.90 7.35 6.63
N CYS A 183 -11.93 6.61 6.10
CA CYS A 183 -11.75 5.20 6.47
C CYS A 183 -11.40 5.03 7.96
N LEU A 184 -10.56 5.90 8.50
CA LEU A 184 -10.22 5.92 9.93
C LEU A 184 -11.45 6.21 10.77
N PHE A 185 -12.20 7.25 10.43
CA PHE A 185 -13.43 7.62 11.13
C PHE A 185 -14.45 6.46 11.16
N ASP A 186 -14.68 5.83 10.00
CA ASP A 186 -15.70 4.78 9.88
C ASP A 186 -15.30 3.46 10.55
N ARG A 187 -14.02 3.19 10.70
CA ARG A 187 -13.52 1.85 11.05
C ARG A 187 -12.81 1.77 12.40
N LEU A 188 -12.16 2.84 12.88
CA LEU A 188 -11.56 2.84 14.23
C LEU A 188 -12.61 2.75 15.34
N SER A 189 -13.76 3.37 15.17
CA SER A 189 -14.85 3.34 16.15
C SER A 189 -15.53 1.98 16.30
N LYS A 190 -15.15 1.00 15.48
CA LYS A 190 -15.73 -0.36 15.44
C LYS A 190 -14.76 -1.45 15.91
N ILE A 191 -13.56 -1.06 16.33
CA ILE A 191 -12.53 -1.91 16.90
C ILE A 191 -12.45 -1.67 18.41
#